data_6de692c41caa840d48b3b59e288c2829
#
_entry.id   6de692c41caa840d48b3b59e288c2829
#
_cell.length_a   1.000
_cell.length_b   1.000
_cell.length_c   1.000
_cell.angle_alpha   90.00
_cell.angle_beta   90.00
_cell.angle_gamma   90.00
#
_symmetry.space_group_name_H-M   'P 1'
#
loop_
_entity.id
_entity.type
_entity.pdbx_description
1 polymer ?
#
loop_
_entity_poly.entity_id
_entity_poly.type
_entity_poly.pdbx_seq_one_letter_code
_entity_poly.pdbx_strand_id
1 'polypeptide(L)'
;MVHWQLMDREGSLALLHEYTKNESLIKHALAVESCMRAYARKLDSAHEETWGLVGLLHDFDYDQFPTQDEHPYVGEKILEDRGYPPEFRRAIMSHAEYTGVVRETPMEKALFACDELAGFLTACALVKPNKSIFEVEAASVIKKMKDKAFARSVNRDDIRNGAAALGVELADHVSFCIQAMQGAAGSLGLKGVT
;
A
#
# COMPACT_ATOMS: atom_id res chain seq x y z
N MET A 1 7.04 -29.47 -9.73
CA MET A 1 7.64 -28.63 -8.67
C MET A 1 7.44 -27.19 -9.12
N VAL A 2 6.46 -26.49 -8.56
CA VAL A 2 6.20 -25.08 -8.87
C VAL A 2 7.36 -24.27 -8.29
N HIS A 3 8.03 -23.48 -9.12
CA HIS A 3 9.16 -22.65 -8.72
C HIS A 3 8.69 -21.51 -7.81
N TRP A 4 8.65 -21.74 -6.51
CA TRP A 4 8.45 -20.71 -5.47
C TRP A 4 9.58 -19.67 -5.43
N GLN A 5 10.67 -19.87 -6.21
CA GLN A 5 11.84 -18.98 -6.28
C GLN A 5 11.59 -17.61 -6.96
N LEU A 6 10.43 -17.38 -7.58
CA LEU A 6 10.09 -16.10 -8.22
C LEU A 6 9.21 -15.20 -7.36
N MET A 7 8.80 -15.66 -6.19
CA MET A 7 7.92 -14.91 -5.26
C MET A 7 8.67 -14.44 -4.00
N ASP A 8 9.96 -14.22 -4.11
CA ASP A 8 10.70 -13.52 -3.08
C ASP A 8 10.65 -11.99 -3.28
N ARG A 9 11.08 -11.26 -2.28
CA ARG A 9 11.07 -9.80 -2.32
C ARG A 9 11.97 -9.24 -3.42
N GLU A 10 13.10 -9.87 -3.71
CA GLU A 10 14.03 -9.42 -4.75
C GLU A 10 13.41 -9.52 -6.15
N GLY A 11 12.81 -10.66 -6.48
CA GLY A 11 12.10 -10.86 -7.74
C GLY A 11 10.88 -9.95 -7.89
N SER A 12 10.12 -9.75 -6.81
CA SER A 12 8.96 -8.84 -6.81
C SER A 12 9.38 -7.38 -6.96
N LEU A 13 10.48 -6.97 -6.34
CA LEU A 13 11.04 -5.63 -6.52
C LEU A 13 11.56 -5.42 -7.95
N ALA A 14 12.18 -6.43 -8.55
CA ALA A 14 12.57 -6.39 -9.95
C ALA A 14 11.36 -6.25 -10.88
N LEU A 15 10.26 -6.97 -10.61
CA LEU A 15 9.00 -6.83 -11.34
C LEU A 15 8.41 -5.42 -11.19
N LEU A 16 8.37 -4.87 -9.98
CA LEU A 16 7.95 -3.49 -9.77
C LEU A 16 8.76 -2.53 -10.64
N HIS A 17 10.10 -2.64 -10.62
CA HIS A 17 10.97 -1.78 -11.43
C HIS A 17 10.90 -2.03 -12.94
N GLU A 18 10.43 -3.21 -13.37
CA GLU A 18 10.18 -3.49 -14.80
C GLU A 18 9.04 -2.61 -15.33
N TYR A 19 7.95 -2.48 -14.58
CA TYR A 19 6.74 -1.77 -15.00
C TYR A 19 6.63 -0.34 -14.46
N THR A 20 7.22 -0.04 -13.31
CA THR A 20 7.14 1.28 -12.67
C THR A 20 8.49 1.98 -12.71
N LYS A 21 8.54 3.17 -13.31
CA LYS A 21 9.72 4.04 -13.38
C LYS A 21 9.58 5.29 -12.53
N ASN A 22 8.35 5.67 -12.21
CA ASN A 22 8.05 6.82 -11.38
C ASN A 22 8.46 6.55 -9.93
N GLU A 23 9.45 7.31 -9.44
CA GLU A 23 9.97 7.15 -8.06
C GLU A 23 8.89 7.35 -6.98
N SER A 24 7.89 8.19 -7.23
CA SER A 24 6.81 8.41 -6.25
C SER A 24 5.92 7.18 -6.12
N LEU A 25 5.64 6.48 -7.23
CA LEU A 25 4.88 5.23 -7.23
C LEU A 25 5.69 4.09 -6.60
N ILE A 26 7.00 4.01 -6.86
CA ILE A 26 7.88 3.05 -6.20
C ILE A 26 7.88 3.27 -4.67
N LYS A 27 8.00 4.51 -4.22
CA LYS A 27 7.95 4.84 -2.78
C LYS A 27 6.58 4.55 -2.18
N HIS A 28 5.50 4.77 -2.94
CA HIS A 28 4.16 4.38 -2.52
C HIS A 28 4.05 2.86 -2.32
N ALA A 29 4.48 2.07 -3.29
CA ALA A 29 4.52 0.61 -3.20
C ALA A 29 5.29 0.12 -1.95
N LEU A 30 6.46 0.71 -1.67
CA LEU A 30 7.26 0.41 -0.47
C LEU A 30 6.55 0.84 0.83
N ALA A 31 5.80 1.94 0.82
CA ALA A 31 5.03 2.39 1.98
C ALA A 31 3.88 1.43 2.27
N VAL A 32 3.13 1.01 1.25
CA VAL A 32 2.07 0.02 1.38
C VAL A 32 2.65 -1.33 1.82
N GLU A 33 3.77 -1.79 1.24
CA GLU A 33 4.49 -2.99 1.71
C GLU A 33 4.75 -2.93 3.21
N SER A 34 5.26 -1.80 3.72
CA SER A 34 5.60 -1.67 5.14
C SER A 34 4.37 -1.79 6.05
N CYS A 35 3.25 -1.18 5.65
CA CYS A 35 1.98 -1.26 6.37
C CYS A 35 1.39 -2.67 6.33
N MET A 36 1.43 -3.33 5.17
CA MET A 36 0.94 -4.70 5.00
C MET A 36 1.73 -5.70 5.85
N ARG A 37 3.06 -5.61 5.88
CA ARG A 37 3.90 -6.44 6.77
C ARG A 37 3.56 -6.21 8.24
N ALA A 38 3.33 -4.98 8.65
CA ALA A 38 2.94 -4.68 10.02
C ALA A 38 1.58 -5.30 10.38
N TYR A 39 0.60 -5.20 9.48
CA TYR A 39 -0.70 -5.86 9.69
C TYR A 39 -0.60 -7.39 9.67
N ALA A 40 0.21 -7.96 8.78
CA ALA A 40 0.45 -9.40 8.77
C ALA A 40 1.00 -9.89 10.12
N ARG A 41 2.01 -9.22 10.68
CA ARG A 41 2.54 -9.57 12.02
C ARG A 41 1.48 -9.59 13.12
N LYS A 42 0.45 -8.75 13.00
CA LYS A 42 -0.65 -8.66 13.96
C LYS A 42 -1.75 -9.69 13.72
N LEU A 43 -2.08 -10.01 12.47
CA LEU A 43 -3.27 -10.76 12.07
C LEU A 43 -2.96 -12.16 11.52
N ASP A 44 -1.81 -12.35 10.89
CA ASP A 44 -1.44 -13.55 10.14
C ASP A 44 0.09 -13.66 9.96
N SER A 45 0.80 -13.74 11.08
CA SER A 45 2.27 -13.65 11.10
C SER A 45 2.99 -14.73 10.28
N ALA A 46 2.34 -15.86 10.01
CA ALA A 46 2.88 -16.93 9.18
C ALA A 46 3.01 -16.53 7.69
N HIS A 47 2.24 -15.55 7.24
CA HIS A 47 2.18 -15.11 5.85
C HIS A 47 2.69 -13.66 5.66
N GLU A 48 3.53 -13.15 6.56
CA GLU A 48 4.06 -11.78 6.51
C GLU A 48 4.69 -11.46 5.14
N GLU A 49 5.44 -12.39 4.56
CA GLU A 49 6.07 -12.19 3.26
C GLU A 49 5.02 -11.99 2.17
N THR A 50 4.03 -12.86 2.09
CA THR A 50 2.94 -12.77 1.10
C THR A 50 2.20 -11.43 1.20
N TRP A 51 1.84 -11.00 2.41
CA TRP A 51 1.17 -9.72 2.62
C TRP A 51 2.03 -8.54 2.17
N GLY A 52 3.33 -8.59 2.49
CA GLY A 52 4.28 -7.57 2.06
C GLY A 52 4.38 -7.47 0.54
N LEU A 53 4.47 -8.61 -0.14
CA LEU A 53 4.57 -8.66 -1.61
C LEU A 53 3.28 -8.21 -2.29
N VAL A 54 2.10 -8.53 -1.72
CA VAL A 54 0.82 -7.98 -2.19
C VAL A 54 0.83 -6.46 -2.12
N GLY A 55 1.28 -5.89 -1.00
CA GLY A 55 1.42 -4.43 -0.87
C GLY A 55 2.44 -3.83 -1.84
N LEU A 56 3.57 -4.52 -2.07
CA LEU A 56 4.61 -4.06 -3.00
C LEU A 56 4.13 -4.03 -4.46
N LEU A 57 3.28 -4.97 -4.84
CA LEU A 57 2.87 -5.16 -6.23
C LEU A 57 1.44 -4.70 -6.54
N HIS A 58 0.69 -4.11 -5.59
CA HIS A 58 -0.71 -3.77 -5.82
C HIS A 58 -0.92 -2.82 -7.00
N ASP A 59 0.00 -1.88 -7.21
CA ASP A 59 -0.04 -0.83 -8.24
C ASP A 59 1.11 -0.93 -9.26
N PHE A 60 1.82 -2.06 -9.36
CA PHE A 60 3.04 -2.14 -10.15
C PHE A 60 2.85 -1.85 -11.64
N ASP A 61 1.66 -2.07 -12.17
CA ASP A 61 1.30 -1.82 -13.57
C ASP A 61 0.79 -0.40 -13.83
N TYR A 62 0.42 0.36 -12.79
CA TYR A 62 -0.27 1.64 -12.90
C TYR A 62 0.52 2.72 -13.69
N ASP A 63 1.84 2.73 -13.61
CA ASP A 63 2.68 3.70 -14.34
C ASP A 63 2.57 3.55 -15.86
N GLN A 64 2.35 2.33 -16.34
CA GLN A 64 2.21 2.03 -17.77
C GLN A 64 0.74 1.93 -18.21
N PHE A 65 -0.16 1.54 -17.33
CA PHE A 65 -1.56 1.23 -17.62
C PHE A 65 -2.50 1.97 -16.64
N PRO A 66 -2.56 3.32 -16.66
CA PRO A 66 -3.22 4.09 -15.60
C PRO A 66 -4.74 4.19 -15.72
N THR A 67 -5.35 3.60 -16.75
CA THR A 67 -6.81 3.69 -16.94
C THR A 67 -7.55 2.61 -16.16
N GLN A 68 -8.81 2.89 -15.76
CA GLN A 68 -9.64 1.90 -15.05
C GLN A 68 -9.98 0.65 -15.89
N ASP A 69 -9.86 0.73 -17.20
CA ASP A 69 -10.06 -0.42 -18.09
C ASP A 69 -8.80 -1.30 -18.18
N GLU A 70 -7.64 -0.78 -17.77
CA GLU A 70 -6.35 -1.46 -17.83
C GLU A 70 -5.88 -1.90 -16.43
N HIS A 71 -5.70 -0.94 -15.51
CA HIS A 71 -5.33 -1.23 -14.13
C HIS A 71 -6.55 -1.64 -13.31
N PRO A 72 -6.45 -2.65 -12.44
CA PRO A 72 -5.33 -3.59 -12.22
C PRO A 72 -5.43 -4.88 -13.08
N TYR A 73 -6.28 -4.91 -14.11
CA TYR A 73 -6.54 -6.10 -14.93
C TYR A 73 -5.31 -6.55 -15.71
N VAL A 74 -4.55 -5.61 -16.26
CA VAL A 74 -3.30 -5.92 -16.96
C VAL A 74 -2.28 -6.49 -15.99
N GLY A 75 -2.14 -5.87 -14.82
CA GLY A 75 -1.27 -6.36 -13.75
C GLY A 75 -1.66 -7.77 -13.29
N GLU A 76 -2.95 -8.03 -13.09
CA GLU A 76 -3.46 -9.37 -12.74
C GLU A 76 -3.04 -10.42 -13.76
N LYS A 77 -3.19 -10.12 -15.06
CA LYS A 77 -2.79 -11.03 -16.13
C LYS A 77 -1.28 -11.27 -16.18
N ILE A 78 -0.48 -10.24 -15.96
CA ILE A 78 1.00 -10.35 -15.87
C ILE A 78 1.37 -11.27 -14.70
N LEU A 79 0.74 -11.09 -13.53
CA LEU A 79 0.98 -11.92 -12.36
C LEU A 79 0.56 -13.37 -12.58
N GLU A 80 -0.56 -13.62 -13.29
CA GLU A 80 -0.98 -14.95 -13.69
C GLU A 80 0.09 -15.63 -14.56
N ASP A 81 0.54 -14.94 -15.59
CA ASP A 81 1.55 -15.47 -16.53
C ASP A 81 2.91 -15.69 -15.85
N ARG A 82 3.18 -14.98 -14.75
CA ARG A 82 4.35 -15.15 -13.87
C ARG A 82 4.16 -16.23 -12.80
N GLY A 83 2.99 -16.85 -12.70
CA GLY A 83 2.69 -17.96 -11.79
C GLY A 83 2.36 -17.54 -10.35
N TYR A 84 1.98 -16.28 -10.12
CA TYR A 84 1.48 -15.85 -8.80
C TYR A 84 0.14 -16.53 -8.49
N PRO A 85 -0.08 -16.98 -7.25
CA PRO A 85 -1.26 -17.75 -6.91
C PRO A 85 -2.56 -16.93 -6.98
N PRO A 86 -3.71 -17.58 -7.22
CA PRO A 86 -4.99 -16.89 -7.38
C PRO A 86 -5.38 -15.97 -6.22
N GLU A 87 -5.11 -16.39 -4.97
CA GLU A 87 -5.39 -15.59 -3.78
C GLU A 87 -4.54 -14.31 -3.70
N PHE A 88 -3.31 -14.35 -4.17
CA PHE A 88 -2.42 -13.19 -4.28
C PHE A 88 -2.98 -12.19 -5.30
N ARG A 89 -3.33 -12.68 -6.49
CA ARG A 89 -3.87 -11.88 -7.59
C ARG A 89 -5.24 -11.29 -7.23
N ARG A 90 -6.09 -12.08 -6.56
CA ARG A 90 -7.39 -11.64 -6.06
C ARG A 90 -7.23 -10.50 -5.04
N ALA A 91 -6.25 -10.59 -4.14
CA ALA A 91 -6.01 -9.52 -3.17
C ALA A 91 -5.65 -8.20 -3.88
N ILE A 92 -4.79 -8.26 -4.89
CA ILE A 92 -4.46 -7.09 -5.71
C ILE A 92 -5.71 -6.55 -6.41
N MET A 93 -6.50 -7.39 -7.07
CA MET A 93 -7.75 -6.95 -7.72
C MET A 93 -8.72 -6.28 -6.74
N SER A 94 -8.75 -6.69 -5.48
CA SER A 94 -9.71 -6.19 -4.49
C SER A 94 -9.41 -4.78 -3.97
N HIS A 95 -8.21 -4.21 -4.22
CA HIS A 95 -7.87 -2.88 -3.74
C HIS A 95 -8.67 -1.79 -4.47
N ALA A 96 -8.98 -1.98 -5.75
CA ALA A 96 -9.72 -1.03 -6.57
C ALA A 96 -11.21 -1.38 -6.57
N GLU A 97 -12.06 -0.46 -6.09
CA GLU A 97 -13.51 -0.70 -5.94
C GLU A 97 -14.23 -0.97 -7.27
N TYR A 98 -13.77 -0.35 -8.35
CA TYR A 98 -14.39 -0.52 -9.68
C TYR A 98 -14.20 -1.90 -10.29
N THR A 99 -13.31 -2.74 -9.75
CA THR A 99 -13.19 -4.15 -10.16
C THR A 99 -14.38 -5.01 -9.72
N GLY A 100 -15.13 -4.54 -8.72
CA GLY A 100 -16.25 -5.28 -8.14
C GLY A 100 -15.83 -6.50 -7.29
N VAL A 101 -14.52 -6.71 -7.06
CA VAL A 101 -14.02 -7.81 -6.22
C VAL A 101 -14.28 -7.48 -4.75
N VAL A 102 -15.19 -8.24 -4.13
CA VAL A 102 -15.52 -8.06 -2.70
C VAL A 102 -14.34 -8.49 -1.82
N ARG A 103 -13.98 -7.64 -0.86
CA ARG A 103 -12.92 -7.90 0.12
C ARG A 103 -13.41 -8.84 1.23
N GLU A 104 -12.98 -10.07 1.22
CA GLU A 104 -13.41 -11.12 2.14
C GLU A 104 -12.36 -11.38 3.22
N THR A 105 -11.09 -11.52 2.80
CA THR A 105 -10.00 -11.90 3.70
C THR A 105 -9.43 -10.71 4.48
N PRO A 106 -8.78 -10.95 5.64
CA PRO A 106 -8.07 -9.89 6.35
C PRO A 106 -6.98 -9.21 5.51
N MET A 107 -6.29 -9.94 4.63
CA MET A 107 -5.26 -9.41 3.74
C MET A 107 -5.84 -8.40 2.73
N GLU A 108 -6.97 -8.74 2.09
CA GLU A 108 -7.67 -7.85 1.16
C GLU A 108 -8.15 -6.57 1.84
N LYS A 109 -8.72 -6.70 3.05
CA LYS A 109 -9.17 -5.56 3.85
C LYS A 109 -8.01 -4.67 4.28
N ALA A 110 -6.88 -5.27 4.65
CA ALA A 110 -5.67 -4.54 5.05
C ALA A 110 -5.06 -3.78 3.86
N LEU A 111 -5.01 -4.40 2.66
CA LEU A 111 -4.51 -3.73 1.47
C LEU A 111 -5.33 -2.47 1.18
N PHE A 112 -6.64 -2.59 1.09
CA PHE A 112 -7.53 -1.45 0.86
C PHE A 112 -7.41 -0.36 1.93
N ALA A 113 -7.23 -0.75 3.19
CA ALA A 113 -7.10 0.19 4.29
C ALA A 113 -5.75 0.94 4.28
N CYS A 114 -4.68 0.27 3.82
CA CYS A 114 -3.33 0.83 3.84
C CYS A 114 -3.01 1.70 2.63
N ASP A 115 -3.57 1.40 1.47
CA ASP A 115 -3.24 2.01 0.18
C ASP A 115 -3.36 3.55 0.21
N GLU A 116 -4.57 4.07 0.22
CA GLU A 116 -4.82 5.51 0.23
C GLU A 116 -4.22 6.22 1.46
N LEU A 117 -4.20 5.54 2.61
CA LEU A 117 -3.62 6.09 3.81
C LEU A 117 -2.10 6.25 3.68
N ALA A 118 -1.39 5.29 3.10
CA ALA A 118 0.06 5.39 2.90
C ALA A 118 0.44 6.60 2.04
N GLY A 119 -0.32 6.84 0.95
CA GLY A 119 -0.18 8.03 0.12
C GLY A 119 -0.44 9.32 0.90
N PHE A 120 -1.50 9.34 1.72
CA PHE A 120 -1.83 10.50 2.54
C PHE A 120 -0.78 10.80 3.61
N LEU A 121 -0.25 9.77 4.28
CA LEU A 121 0.83 9.89 5.27
C LEU A 121 2.13 10.41 4.65
N THR A 122 2.47 9.93 3.46
CA THR A 122 3.60 10.45 2.67
C THR A 122 3.45 11.94 2.39
N ALA A 123 2.26 12.37 1.93
CA ALA A 123 1.99 13.79 1.72
C ALA A 123 2.08 14.60 3.03
N CYS A 124 1.58 14.07 4.14
CA CYS A 124 1.71 14.71 5.45
C CYS A 124 3.16 14.87 5.90
N ALA A 125 4.01 13.86 5.66
CA ALA A 125 5.43 13.91 6.00
C ALA A 125 6.18 14.95 5.14
N LEU A 126 5.91 14.99 3.85
CA LEU A 126 6.60 15.89 2.90
C LEU A 126 6.36 17.39 3.16
N VAL A 127 5.27 17.74 3.84
CA VAL A 127 5.00 19.16 4.23
C VAL A 127 5.53 19.51 5.61
N LYS A 128 6.16 18.58 6.32
CA LYS A 128 6.84 18.87 7.59
C LYS A 128 8.16 19.59 7.33
N PRO A 129 8.67 20.38 8.31
CA PRO A 129 9.93 21.14 8.15
C PRO A 129 11.10 20.27 7.69
N ASN A 130 11.26 19.08 8.25
CA ASN A 130 12.34 18.15 7.89
C ASN A 130 11.91 17.08 6.89
N LYS A 131 10.69 17.15 6.35
CA LYS A 131 10.12 16.12 5.43
C LYS A 131 10.20 14.70 6.03
N SER A 132 9.89 14.59 7.33
CA SER A 132 10.09 13.38 8.11
C SER A 132 8.78 12.77 8.56
N ILE A 133 8.65 11.44 8.41
CA ILE A 133 7.53 10.66 8.97
C ILE A 133 7.53 10.65 10.50
N PHE A 134 8.69 10.91 11.12
CA PHE A 134 8.81 11.02 12.59
C PHE A 134 8.18 12.30 13.15
N GLU A 135 7.89 13.28 12.30
CA GLU A 135 7.18 14.52 12.67
C GLU A 135 5.66 14.41 12.47
N VAL A 136 5.17 13.26 11.97
CA VAL A 136 3.75 13.07 11.69
C VAL A 136 3.05 12.45 12.88
N GLU A 137 1.98 13.10 13.34
CA GLU A 137 1.14 12.64 14.45
C GLU A 137 -0.29 12.34 13.96
N ALA A 138 -0.90 11.27 14.45
CA ALA A 138 -2.22 10.82 14.02
C ALA A 138 -3.30 11.89 14.15
N ALA A 139 -3.31 12.66 15.25
CA ALA A 139 -4.27 13.74 15.45
C ALA A 139 -4.14 14.82 14.36
N SER A 140 -2.91 15.15 13.94
CA SER A 140 -2.68 16.12 12.88
C SER A 140 -3.09 15.58 11.51
N VAL A 141 -2.90 14.28 11.25
CA VAL A 141 -3.37 13.60 10.02
C VAL A 141 -4.90 13.66 9.93
N ILE A 142 -5.61 13.26 10.99
CA ILE A 142 -7.08 13.29 11.03
C ILE A 142 -7.61 14.71 10.82
N LYS A 143 -6.98 15.72 11.41
CA LYS A 143 -7.32 17.12 11.17
C LYS A 143 -7.10 17.48 9.70
N LYS A 144 -5.97 17.06 9.12
CA LYS A 144 -5.59 17.34 7.73
C LYS A 144 -6.51 16.66 6.71
N MET A 145 -7.11 15.50 7.05
CA MET A 145 -8.12 14.83 6.22
C MET A 145 -9.36 15.69 5.95
N LYS A 146 -9.62 16.75 6.75
CA LYS A 146 -10.72 17.69 6.52
C LYS A 146 -10.39 18.72 5.44
N ASP A 147 -9.12 18.93 5.14
CA ASP A 147 -8.64 19.84 4.10
C ASP A 147 -8.72 19.15 2.73
N LYS A 148 -9.77 19.44 1.97
CA LYS A 148 -9.99 18.84 0.64
C LYS A 148 -8.99 19.30 -0.42
N ALA A 149 -8.29 20.41 -0.21
CA ALA A 149 -7.29 20.93 -1.14
C ALA A 149 -5.94 20.22 -0.98
N PHE A 150 -5.65 19.71 0.22
CA PHE A 150 -4.42 18.97 0.50
C PHE A 150 -4.51 17.55 -0.06
N ALA A 151 -3.47 17.06 -0.74
CA ALA A 151 -3.39 15.71 -1.33
C ALA A 151 -4.71 15.31 -2.04
N ARG A 152 -5.16 16.11 -2.99
CA ARG A 152 -6.53 16.02 -3.58
C ARG A 152 -6.83 14.69 -4.26
N SER A 153 -5.82 13.99 -4.76
CA SER A 153 -5.95 12.67 -5.39
C SER A 153 -6.33 11.56 -4.42
N VAL A 154 -6.01 11.72 -3.14
CA VAL A 154 -6.28 10.68 -2.13
C VAL A 154 -7.78 10.63 -1.78
N ASN A 155 -8.38 9.46 -1.80
CA ASN A 155 -9.77 9.24 -1.42
C ASN A 155 -9.88 9.06 0.12
N ARG A 156 -10.44 10.09 0.80
CA ARG A 156 -10.59 10.06 2.27
C ARG A 156 -11.65 9.08 2.76
N ASP A 157 -12.63 8.79 1.93
CA ASP A 157 -13.68 7.86 2.29
C ASP A 157 -13.14 6.43 2.27
N ASP A 158 -12.24 6.11 1.34
CA ASP A 158 -11.56 4.81 1.33
C ASP A 158 -10.66 4.62 2.55
N ILE A 159 -9.98 5.67 3.03
CA ILE A 159 -9.24 5.61 4.30
C ILE A 159 -10.19 5.26 5.47
N ARG A 160 -11.37 5.90 5.55
CA ARG A 160 -12.35 5.63 6.62
C ARG A 160 -12.97 4.25 6.49
N ASN A 161 -13.38 3.90 5.27
CA ASN A 161 -13.98 2.62 4.96
C ASN A 161 -13.01 1.46 5.20
N GLY A 162 -11.74 1.66 4.89
CA GLY A 162 -10.67 0.70 5.14
C GLY A 162 -10.49 0.42 6.64
N ALA A 163 -10.39 1.46 7.46
CA ALA A 163 -10.32 1.30 8.92
C ALA A 163 -11.56 0.57 9.47
N ALA A 164 -12.76 0.93 9.00
CA ALA A 164 -14.00 0.28 9.38
C ALA A 164 -14.04 -1.20 8.95
N ALA A 165 -13.59 -1.53 7.73
CA ALA A 165 -13.53 -2.89 7.21
C ALA A 165 -12.56 -3.79 8.00
N LEU A 166 -11.48 -3.20 8.54
CA LEU A 166 -10.56 -3.86 9.46
C LEU A 166 -11.10 -3.96 10.90
N GLY A 167 -12.19 -3.29 11.23
CA GLY A 167 -12.75 -3.25 12.58
C GLY A 167 -11.87 -2.49 13.59
N VAL A 168 -11.15 -1.45 13.13
CA VAL A 168 -10.25 -0.64 13.96
C VAL A 168 -10.68 0.83 13.94
N GLU A 169 -10.41 1.53 15.05
CA GLU A 169 -10.62 2.97 15.11
C GLU A 169 -9.66 3.70 14.14
N LEU A 170 -10.16 4.72 13.45
CA LEU A 170 -9.38 5.47 12.45
C LEU A 170 -8.08 6.03 13.04
N ALA A 171 -8.10 6.54 14.27
CA ALA A 171 -6.92 7.11 14.92
C ALA A 171 -5.84 6.04 15.18
N ASP A 172 -6.28 4.84 15.59
CA ASP A 172 -5.38 3.72 15.84
C ASP A 172 -4.80 3.18 14.54
N HIS A 173 -5.61 3.08 13.48
CA HIS A 173 -5.14 2.71 12.15
C HIS A 173 -4.08 3.68 11.62
N VAL A 174 -4.34 4.99 11.70
CA VAL A 174 -3.40 6.03 11.30
C VAL A 174 -2.09 5.93 12.09
N SER A 175 -2.17 5.81 13.43
CA SER A 175 -0.98 5.65 14.29
C SER A 175 -0.18 4.40 13.94
N PHE A 176 -0.86 3.29 13.67
CA PHE A 176 -0.24 2.02 13.31
C PHE A 176 0.52 2.11 11.98
N CYS A 177 -0.09 2.71 10.96
CA CYS A 177 0.56 2.89 9.65
C CYS A 177 1.73 3.88 9.73
N ILE A 178 1.64 4.96 10.55
CA ILE A 178 2.78 5.86 10.80
C ILE A 178 3.97 5.07 11.36
N GLN A 179 3.75 4.23 12.39
CA GLN A 179 4.82 3.41 12.98
C GLN A 179 5.42 2.42 11.98
N ALA A 180 4.58 1.79 11.15
CA ALA A 180 5.07 0.90 10.08
C ALA A 180 5.98 1.64 9.09
N MET A 181 5.55 2.81 8.62
CA MET A 181 6.32 3.65 7.69
C MET A 181 7.59 4.23 8.33
N GLN A 182 7.60 4.51 9.64
CA GLN A 182 8.81 4.90 10.36
C GLN A 182 9.89 3.83 10.29
N GLY A 183 9.50 2.55 10.39
CA GLY A 183 10.42 1.42 10.20
C GLY A 183 11.06 1.36 8.81
N ALA A 184 10.36 1.86 7.80
CA ALA A 184 10.81 1.91 6.40
C ALA A 184 11.30 3.30 5.95
N ALA A 185 11.39 4.28 6.85
CA ALA A 185 11.63 5.69 6.53
C ALA A 185 12.83 5.94 5.61
N GLY A 186 13.85 5.08 5.69
CA GLY A 186 15.05 5.16 4.83
C GLY A 186 14.75 4.92 3.36
N SER A 187 14.09 3.82 3.05
CA SER A 187 13.70 3.45 1.68
C SER A 187 12.62 4.37 1.11
N LEU A 188 11.79 4.95 1.97
CA LEU A 188 10.76 5.92 1.59
C LEU A 188 11.32 7.32 1.32
N GLY A 189 12.55 7.62 1.75
CA GLY A 189 13.10 8.98 1.72
C GLY A 189 12.41 9.92 2.71
N LEU A 190 11.87 9.38 3.81
CA LEU A 190 11.10 10.10 4.83
C LEU A 190 11.78 10.11 6.21
N LYS A 191 13.11 9.89 6.27
CA LYS A 191 13.88 10.03 7.52
C LYS A 191 13.96 11.48 8.02
N GLY A 192 13.85 12.41 7.11
CA GLY A 192 14.12 13.82 7.35
C GLY A 192 15.46 14.27 6.76
N VAL A 193 15.59 15.58 6.59
CA VAL A 193 16.86 16.22 6.22
C VAL A 193 17.68 16.42 7.50
N THR A 194 18.89 15.84 7.52
CA THR A 194 19.89 16.10 8.56
C THR A 194 20.65 17.37 8.23
#